data_31c550c20a88dcb49307fb5f8cd66d9f
#
_entry.id   31c550c20a88dcb49307fb5f8cd66d9f
#
_cell.length_a   1.000
_cell.length_b   1.000
_cell.length_c   1.000
_cell.angle_alpha   90.00
_cell.angle_beta   90.00
_cell.angle_gamma   90.00
#
_symmetry.space_group_name_H-M   'P 1'
#
loop_
_entity.id
_entity.type
_entity.pdbx_description
1 polymer ?
#
loop_
_entity_poly.entity_id
_entity_poly.type
_entity_poly.pdbx_seq_one_letter_code
_entity_poly.pdbx_strand_id
1 'polypeptide(L)'
;FIRNQLVEQFKCLEQQSESRIQLLQDLQEFFRRKAEIELEYSRSLEKLAERFSSKIRSSREHQQFKKDQHLLSSVNCWYLLLNQTRRESRDHATLSDIYTNNVIVRLAQISEDIIRLFKKSKEIGIQMHEELVKVTNELYTVMKTYHMYHTESISAETKLKDAEKQEEKQFSKSGDLNVNLLRHEDRQPRRSSARKIEKMKEKRQAKYSENKLKCTKARNDYLLNLAATNAVVAKYYIHDVSDMIDCCDLGYHASLARTFRTYLSAEYNLETSRHEGLDIIENAVDNLDSRSDKHKIMDMHNQVFCPPMRFEYLPHMGDEVCQVSAQQPVQTDLLMRYHQLQSRLATLKIENEEVRKTLDATMQTLQDMLTVEDFDVSDAFQHSRSTESIKSVASESYMTKLNVAKRRSNQQETETFYFSVSLCRPVCFLMTVGSL
;
A
#
# COMPACT_ATOMS: atom_id res chain seq x y z
N PHE A 1 3.98 -24.91 -40.42
CA PHE A 1 3.07 -24.06 -39.63
C PHE A 1 3.29 -24.27 -38.12
N ILE A 2 3.07 -25.47 -37.57
CA ILE A 2 3.20 -25.79 -36.14
C ILE A 2 4.57 -25.39 -35.58
N ARG A 3 5.67 -25.72 -36.25
CA ARG A 3 7.03 -25.42 -35.79
C ARG A 3 7.28 -23.92 -35.56
N ASN A 4 6.74 -23.06 -36.40
CA ASN A 4 6.86 -21.61 -36.21
C ASN A 4 6.01 -21.12 -35.02
N GLN A 5 4.81 -21.66 -34.84
CA GLN A 5 3.97 -21.38 -33.67
C GLN A 5 4.67 -21.75 -32.36
N LEU A 6 5.30 -22.91 -32.28
CA LEU A 6 6.02 -23.35 -31.08
C LEU A 6 7.18 -22.42 -30.72
N VAL A 7 7.91 -21.92 -31.72
CA VAL A 7 8.98 -20.93 -31.53
C VAL A 7 8.43 -19.60 -31.02
N GLU A 8 7.32 -19.12 -31.60
CA GLU A 8 6.71 -17.87 -31.15
C GLU A 8 6.10 -17.98 -29.73
N GLN A 9 5.53 -19.13 -29.36
CA GLN A 9 5.07 -19.36 -28.01
C GLN A 9 6.17 -19.16 -26.96
N PHE A 10 7.36 -19.74 -27.20
CA PHE A 10 8.49 -19.54 -26.28
C PHE A 10 8.97 -18.11 -26.21
N LYS A 11 9.00 -17.38 -27.33
CA LYS A 11 9.35 -15.96 -27.32
C LYS A 11 8.37 -15.15 -26.48
N CYS A 12 7.07 -15.40 -26.61
CA CYS A 12 6.05 -14.73 -25.80
C CYS A 12 6.23 -15.00 -24.29
N LEU A 13 6.47 -16.26 -23.91
CA LEU A 13 6.69 -16.63 -22.52
C LEU A 13 7.99 -16.05 -21.96
N GLU A 14 9.05 -15.99 -22.77
CA GLU A 14 10.33 -15.37 -22.41
C GLU A 14 10.17 -13.87 -22.17
N GLN A 15 9.54 -13.15 -23.09
CA GLN A 15 9.23 -11.72 -22.94
C GLN A 15 8.36 -11.42 -21.70
N GLN A 16 7.37 -12.28 -21.42
CA GLN A 16 6.53 -12.13 -20.24
C GLN A 16 7.35 -12.34 -18.96
N SER A 17 8.23 -13.33 -18.92
CA SER A 17 9.13 -13.58 -17.80
C SER A 17 10.10 -12.40 -17.59
N GLU A 18 10.71 -11.88 -18.63
CA GLU A 18 11.58 -10.71 -18.59
C GLU A 18 10.84 -9.46 -18.07
N SER A 19 9.63 -9.22 -18.55
CA SER A 19 8.80 -8.10 -18.11
C SER A 19 8.46 -8.19 -16.60
N ARG A 20 8.21 -9.39 -16.09
CA ARG A 20 7.97 -9.62 -14.65
C ARG A 20 9.22 -9.39 -13.81
N ILE A 21 10.37 -9.86 -14.29
CA ILE A 21 11.64 -9.64 -13.62
C ILE A 21 11.94 -8.14 -13.55
N GLN A 22 11.72 -7.41 -14.65
CA GLN A 22 11.91 -5.95 -14.68
C GLN A 22 10.99 -5.25 -13.68
N LEU A 23 9.70 -5.60 -13.66
CA LEU A 23 8.74 -5.05 -12.68
C LEU A 23 9.20 -5.32 -11.24
N LEU A 24 9.71 -6.51 -10.94
CA LEU A 24 10.21 -6.82 -9.60
C LEU A 24 11.47 -6.03 -9.24
N GLN A 25 12.34 -5.76 -10.20
CA GLN A 25 13.51 -4.90 -10.00
C GLN A 25 13.10 -3.45 -9.73
N ASP A 26 12.15 -2.93 -10.48
CA ASP A 26 11.61 -1.58 -10.29
C ASP A 26 10.93 -1.46 -8.91
N LEU A 27 10.16 -2.47 -8.50
CA LEU A 27 9.56 -2.52 -7.15
C LEU A 27 10.62 -2.59 -6.04
N GLN A 28 11.69 -3.37 -6.23
CA GLN A 28 12.79 -3.43 -5.26
C GLN A 28 13.48 -2.08 -5.12
N GLU A 29 13.76 -1.39 -6.21
CA GLU A 29 14.37 -0.06 -6.19
C GLU A 29 13.43 0.96 -5.55
N PHE A 30 12.13 0.94 -5.89
CA PHE A 30 11.12 1.79 -5.27
C PHE A 30 11.09 1.62 -3.74
N PHE A 31 11.00 0.39 -3.25
CA PHE A 31 10.96 0.15 -1.81
C PHE A 31 12.29 0.46 -1.11
N ARG A 32 13.43 0.30 -1.81
CA ARG A 32 14.73 0.71 -1.28
C ARG A 32 14.76 2.21 -1.04
N ARG A 33 14.34 3.02 -2.02
CA ARG A 33 14.25 4.48 -1.88
C ARG A 33 13.25 4.89 -0.82
N LYS A 34 12.09 4.23 -0.77
CA LYS A 34 11.10 4.48 0.28
C LYS A 34 11.67 4.18 1.66
N ALA A 35 12.37 3.07 1.85
CA ALA A 35 13.02 2.71 3.11
C ALA A 35 14.09 3.74 3.53
N GLU A 36 14.90 4.24 2.59
CA GLU A 36 15.88 5.29 2.85
C GLU A 36 15.19 6.57 3.35
N ILE A 37 14.10 7.01 2.71
CA ILE A 37 13.33 8.19 3.08
C ILE A 37 12.73 8.03 4.50
N GLU A 38 12.12 6.89 4.80
CA GLU A 38 11.55 6.61 6.12
C GLU A 38 12.63 6.64 7.23
N LEU A 39 13.79 6.06 6.96
CA LEU A 39 14.90 6.05 7.91
C LEU A 39 15.49 7.45 8.14
N GLU A 40 15.59 8.25 7.08
CA GLU A 40 16.08 9.64 7.19
C GLU A 40 15.09 10.52 7.95
N TYR A 41 13.79 10.36 7.70
CA TYR A 41 12.73 11.01 8.44
C TYR A 41 12.77 10.61 9.93
N SER A 42 12.85 9.33 10.24
CA SER A 42 13.02 8.81 11.60
C SER A 42 14.18 9.46 12.34
N ARG A 43 15.36 9.48 11.72
CA ARG A 43 16.57 10.09 12.31
C ARG A 43 16.41 11.59 12.56
N SER A 44 15.68 12.29 11.69
CA SER A 44 15.41 13.71 11.82
C SER A 44 14.48 13.99 12.99
N LEU A 45 13.44 13.19 13.17
CA LEU A 45 12.50 13.26 14.31
C LEU A 45 13.22 12.97 15.63
N GLU A 46 14.07 11.95 15.69
CA GLU A 46 14.83 11.61 16.90
C GLU A 46 15.75 12.77 17.33
N LYS A 47 16.49 13.34 16.38
CA LYS A 47 17.34 14.53 16.65
C LYS A 47 16.52 15.72 17.16
N LEU A 48 15.33 15.95 16.58
CA LEU A 48 14.40 16.99 17.02
C LEU A 48 13.98 16.76 18.47
N ALA A 49 13.45 15.57 18.77
CA ALA A 49 12.97 15.20 20.10
C ALA A 49 14.08 15.24 21.14
N GLU A 50 15.28 14.78 20.81
CA GLU A 50 16.43 14.80 21.71
C GLU A 50 16.89 16.22 22.04
N ARG A 51 16.99 17.08 21.02
CA ARG A 51 17.38 18.50 21.18
C ARG A 51 16.45 19.21 22.17
N PHE A 52 15.14 19.07 22.02
CA PHE A 52 14.19 19.75 22.89
C PHE A 52 14.06 19.07 24.27
N SER A 53 14.19 17.76 24.35
CA SER A 53 14.27 17.07 25.65
C SER A 53 15.48 17.48 26.48
N SER A 54 16.61 17.74 25.82
CA SER A 54 17.82 18.24 26.49
C SER A 54 17.63 19.67 27.00
N LYS A 55 16.94 20.54 26.25
CA LYS A 55 16.59 21.89 26.71
C LYS A 55 15.71 21.87 27.96
N ILE A 56 14.71 20.97 27.99
CA ILE A 56 13.84 20.81 29.17
C ILE A 56 14.66 20.33 30.37
N ARG A 57 15.56 19.37 30.17
CA ARG A 57 16.41 18.83 31.26
C ARG A 57 17.40 19.85 31.80
N SER A 58 17.87 20.78 31.00
CA SER A 58 18.83 21.83 31.41
C SER A 58 18.16 23.01 32.08
N SER A 59 16.85 23.20 31.97
CA SER A 59 16.11 24.27 32.64
C SER A 59 16.00 23.97 34.12
N ARG A 60 16.49 24.87 35.00
CA ARG A 60 16.39 24.75 36.47
C ARG A 60 14.93 24.62 36.92
N GLU A 61 14.04 25.35 36.31
CA GLU A 61 12.61 25.33 36.61
C GLU A 61 12.01 23.94 36.37
N HIS A 62 12.34 23.27 35.25
CA HIS A 62 11.84 21.93 34.93
C HIS A 62 12.46 20.83 35.83
N GLN A 63 13.66 21.01 36.35
CA GLN A 63 14.27 20.04 37.26
C GLN A 63 13.56 20.01 38.62
N GLN A 64 13.08 21.15 39.08
CA GLN A 64 12.33 21.29 40.34
C GLN A 64 10.96 20.60 40.20
N PHE A 65 10.29 20.79 39.07
CA PHE A 65 9.01 20.13 38.75
C PHE A 65 9.08 18.60 38.65
N LYS A 66 10.24 18.06 38.26
CA LYS A 66 10.43 16.61 38.10
C LYS A 66 10.62 15.89 39.45
N LYS A 67 11.10 16.58 40.49
CA LYS A 67 11.28 16.01 41.82
C LYS A 67 9.97 15.84 42.60
N ASP A 68 8.97 16.68 42.35
CA ASP A 68 7.80 16.82 43.23
C ASP A 68 6.51 16.21 42.62
N GLN A 69 6.57 15.41 41.53
CA GLN A 69 5.41 14.78 40.88
C GLN A 69 4.29 15.76 40.42
N HIS A 70 4.49 17.06 40.52
CA HIS A 70 3.49 18.08 40.20
C HIS A 70 3.80 18.76 38.84
N LEU A 71 3.70 18.00 37.74
CA LEU A 71 3.82 18.60 36.43
C LEU A 71 2.65 19.53 36.17
N LEU A 72 2.94 20.76 35.72
CA LEU A 72 1.90 21.65 35.21
C LEU A 72 1.27 21.03 33.97
N SER A 73 -0.03 21.25 33.75
CA SER A 73 -0.79 20.66 32.66
C SER A 73 -0.18 21.00 31.29
N SER A 74 0.25 22.23 31.07
CA SER A 74 0.95 22.69 29.87
C SER A 74 2.29 22.01 29.63
N VAL A 75 3.07 21.78 30.71
CA VAL A 75 4.35 21.06 30.64
C VAL A 75 4.14 19.59 30.32
N ASN A 76 3.06 18.99 30.86
CA ASN A 76 2.68 17.62 30.53
C ASN A 76 2.36 17.46 29.05
N CYS A 77 1.56 18.35 28.45
CA CYS A 77 1.28 18.36 27.02
C CYS A 77 2.58 18.44 26.20
N TRP A 78 3.54 19.28 26.61
CA TRP A 78 4.83 19.38 25.92
C TRP A 78 5.63 18.06 25.98
N TYR A 79 5.66 17.38 27.13
CA TYR A 79 6.30 16.07 27.25
C TYR A 79 5.63 15.00 26.38
N LEU A 80 4.30 15.02 26.28
CA LEU A 80 3.57 14.08 25.45
C LEU A 80 3.84 14.31 23.96
N LEU A 81 3.92 15.57 23.50
CA LEU A 81 4.34 15.91 22.13
C LEU A 81 5.75 15.37 21.82
N LEU A 82 6.70 15.53 22.73
CA LEU A 82 8.05 14.98 22.54
C LEU A 82 8.09 13.46 22.53
N ASN A 83 7.28 12.83 23.39
CA ASN A 83 7.17 11.37 23.41
C ASN A 83 6.51 10.83 22.15
N GLN A 84 5.49 11.53 21.62
CA GLN A 84 4.88 11.20 20.33
C GLN A 84 5.88 11.33 19.20
N THR A 85 6.66 12.39 19.14
CA THR A 85 7.71 12.56 18.13
C THR A 85 8.74 11.43 18.18
N ARG A 86 9.11 10.93 19.37
CA ARG A 86 9.99 9.76 19.52
C ARG A 86 9.32 8.45 19.10
N ARG A 87 8.01 8.31 19.39
CA ARG A 87 7.24 7.15 18.96
C ARG A 87 7.20 7.12 17.43
N GLU A 88 6.86 8.22 16.81
CA GLU A 88 6.83 8.40 15.35
C GLU A 88 8.21 8.09 14.72
N SER A 89 9.30 8.58 15.33
CA SER A 89 10.65 8.23 14.88
C SER A 89 10.88 6.72 14.87
N ARG A 90 10.52 6.02 15.93
CA ARG A 90 10.69 4.55 16.02
C ARG A 90 9.81 3.80 15.05
N ASP A 91 8.58 4.25 14.86
CA ASP A 91 7.62 3.65 13.94
C ASP A 91 8.13 3.73 12.50
N HIS A 92 8.66 4.89 12.08
CA HIS A 92 9.26 5.07 10.76
C HIS A 92 10.57 4.29 10.58
N ALA A 93 11.39 4.13 11.63
CA ALA A 93 12.54 3.23 11.59
C ALA A 93 12.11 1.78 11.38
N THR A 94 11.09 1.33 12.11
CA THR A 94 10.52 -0.02 11.98
C THR A 94 9.93 -0.24 10.59
N LEU A 95 9.27 0.76 10.03
CA LEU A 95 8.73 0.71 8.67
C LEU A 95 9.83 0.53 7.62
N SER A 96 10.94 1.29 7.75
CA SER A 96 12.13 1.13 6.91
C SER A 96 12.72 -0.29 7.01
N ASP A 97 12.82 -0.82 8.22
CA ASP A 97 13.30 -2.19 8.45
C ASP A 97 12.39 -3.25 7.81
N ILE A 98 11.07 -3.08 7.90
CA ILE A 98 10.09 -3.98 7.26
C ILE A 98 10.24 -3.93 5.73
N TYR A 99 10.40 -2.75 5.15
CA TYR A 99 10.61 -2.64 3.70
C TYR A 99 11.91 -3.33 3.27
N THR A 100 12.99 -3.11 4.01
CA THR A 100 14.30 -3.68 3.68
C THR A 100 14.33 -5.19 3.86
N ASN A 101 13.90 -5.69 5.01
CA ASN A 101 14.12 -7.08 5.42
C ASN A 101 12.98 -8.03 5.03
N ASN A 102 11.78 -7.49 4.78
CA ASN A 102 10.62 -8.32 4.44
C ASN A 102 10.14 -8.09 3.00
N VAL A 103 9.94 -6.85 2.57
CA VAL A 103 9.38 -6.55 1.25
C VAL A 103 10.43 -6.78 0.16
N ILE A 104 11.58 -6.12 0.25
CA ILE A 104 12.65 -6.19 -0.77
C ILE A 104 13.21 -7.62 -0.89
N VAL A 105 13.47 -8.26 0.25
CA VAL A 105 13.98 -9.64 0.26
C VAL A 105 13.00 -10.61 -0.41
N ARG A 106 11.69 -10.45 -0.15
CA ARG A 106 10.68 -11.29 -0.82
C ARG A 106 10.58 -11.01 -2.31
N LEU A 107 10.63 -9.76 -2.74
CA LEU A 107 10.65 -9.41 -4.17
C LEU A 107 11.86 -10.03 -4.88
N ALA A 108 13.02 -10.03 -4.23
CA ALA A 108 14.22 -10.69 -4.76
C ALA A 108 14.02 -12.22 -4.87
N GLN A 109 13.47 -12.87 -3.85
CA GLN A 109 13.15 -14.30 -3.88
C GLN A 109 12.17 -14.65 -5.01
N ILE A 110 11.12 -13.83 -5.20
CA ILE A 110 10.17 -14.03 -6.30
C ILE A 110 10.89 -13.94 -7.66
N SER A 111 11.81 -12.99 -7.81
CA SER A 111 12.60 -12.83 -9.04
C SER A 111 13.47 -14.09 -9.32
N GLU A 112 14.15 -14.61 -8.31
CA GLU A 112 14.93 -15.85 -8.42
C GLU A 112 14.06 -17.07 -8.76
N ASP A 113 12.90 -17.18 -8.12
CA ASP A 113 11.95 -18.26 -8.38
C ASP A 113 11.40 -18.21 -9.81
N ILE A 114 11.07 -17.02 -10.35
CA ILE A 114 10.63 -16.85 -11.72
C ILE A 114 11.72 -17.34 -12.69
N ILE A 115 12.95 -16.90 -12.50
CA ILE A 115 14.09 -17.30 -13.35
C ILE A 115 14.26 -18.83 -13.34
N ARG A 116 14.23 -19.42 -12.14
CA ARG A 116 14.39 -20.86 -11.95
C ARG A 116 13.23 -21.66 -12.56
N LEU A 117 11.99 -21.26 -12.29
CA LEU A 117 10.79 -21.92 -12.80
C LEU A 117 10.68 -21.78 -14.32
N PHE A 118 10.94 -20.59 -14.86
CA PHE A 118 10.93 -20.37 -16.30
C PHE A 118 11.99 -21.24 -17.02
N LYS A 119 13.21 -21.29 -16.49
CA LYS A 119 14.26 -22.17 -17.05
C LYS A 119 13.80 -23.63 -17.09
N LYS A 120 13.21 -24.12 -16.00
CA LYS A 120 12.72 -25.50 -15.92
C LYS A 120 11.54 -25.76 -16.86
N SER A 121 10.58 -24.83 -16.93
CA SER A 121 9.46 -24.91 -17.86
C SER A 121 9.92 -24.90 -19.32
N LYS A 122 10.94 -24.10 -19.64
CA LYS A 122 11.54 -24.05 -20.97
C LYS A 122 12.18 -25.40 -21.37
N GLU A 123 12.91 -26.06 -20.44
CA GLU A 123 13.48 -27.41 -20.67
C GLU A 123 12.38 -28.42 -20.98
N ILE A 124 11.31 -28.46 -20.17
CA ILE A 124 10.17 -29.38 -20.38
C ILE A 124 9.44 -29.05 -21.68
N GLY A 125 9.21 -27.79 -21.96
CA GLY A 125 8.55 -27.35 -23.19
C GLY A 125 9.34 -27.70 -24.44
N ILE A 126 10.67 -27.63 -24.43
CA ILE A 126 11.52 -28.09 -25.55
C ILE A 126 11.30 -29.57 -25.80
N GLN A 127 11.29 -30.41 -24.76
CA GLN A 127 11.01 -31.86 -24.89
C GLN A 127 9.63 -32.12 -25.50
N MET A 128 8.59 -31.40 -25.04
CA MET A 128 7.23 -31.50 -25.62
C MET A 128 7.21 -31.09 -27.09
N HIS A 129 7.94 -30.06 -27.48
CA HIS A 129 8.04 -29.60 -28.86
C HIS A 129 8.75 -30.65 -29.75
N GLU A 130 9.82 -31.24 -29.26
CA GLU A 130 10.54 -32.32 -29.96
C GLU A 130 9.61 -33.49 -30.23
N GLU A 131 8.80 -33.90 -29.26
CA GLU A 131 7.82 -34.96 -29.41
C GLU A 131 6.72 -34.61 -30.43
N LEU A 132 6.17 -33.38 -30.38
CA LEU A 132 5.21 -32.91 -31.36
C LEU A 132 5.78 -32.93 -32.79
N VAL A 133 7.02 -32.49 -32.97
CA VAL A 133 7.72 -32.51 -34.26
C VAL A 133 7.92 -33.95 -34.73
N LYS A 134 8.29 -34.87 -33.84
CA LYS A 134 8.48 -36.29 -34.13
C LYS A 134 7.19 -36.93 -34.60
N VAL A 135 6.10 -36.84 -33.85
CA VAL A 135 4.80 -37.42 -34.27
C VAL A 135 4.26 -36.83 -35.57
N THR A 136 4.49 -35.54 -35.78
CA THR A 136 4.12 -34.88 -37.04
C THR A 136 4.92 -35.40 -38.23
N ASN A 137 6.23 -35.63 -38.07
CA ASN A 137 7.08 -36.20 -39.11
C ASN A 137 6.70 -37.65 -39.40
N GLU A 138 6.37 -38.44 -38.39
CA GLU A 138 5.84 -39.79 -38.52
C GLU A 138 4.55 -39.80 -39.34
N LEU A 139 3.61 -38.91 -39.03
CA LEU A 139 2.38 -38.74 -39.80
C LEU A 139 2.66 -38.42 -41.27
N TYR A 140 3.58 -37.50 -41.55
CA TYR A 140 3.96 -37.17 -42.92
C TYR A 140 4.56 -38.38 -43.66
N THR A 141 5.31 -39.23 -42.98
CA THR A 141 5.95 -40.42 -43.56
C THR A 141 4.91 -41.47 -43.90
N VAL A 142 3.99 -41.79 -42.99
CA VAL A 142 2.92 -42.77 -43.28
C VAL A 142 1.92 -42.26 -44.29
N MET A 143 1.66 -40.96 -44.35
CA MET A 143 0.84 -40.32 -45.36
C MET A 143 1.45 -40.48 -46.74
N LYS A 144 2.76 -40.19 -46.94
CA LYS A 144 3.48 -40.39 -48.19
C LYS A 144 3.46 -41.86 -48.62
N THR A 145 3.69 -42.79 -47.71
CA THR A 145 3.64 -44.20 -47.95
C THR A 145 2.28 -44.68 -48.43
N TYR A 146 1.22 -44.19 -47.79
CA TYR A 146 -0.14 -44.46 -48.27
C TYR A 146 -0.42 -43.93 -49.67
N HIS A 147 -0.05 -42.68 -49.95
CA HIS A 147 -0.24 -42.09 -51.29
C HIS A 147 0.56 -42.84 -52.38
N MET A 148 1.78 -43.29 -52.06
CA MET A 148 2.58 -44.11 -52.99
C MET A 148 1.87 -45.43 -53.30
N TYR A 149 1.48 -46.20 -52.29
CA TYR A 149 0.81 -47.47 -52.50
C TYR A 149 -0.58 -47.33 -53.12
N HIS A 150 -1.28 -46.25 -52.85
CA HIS A 150 -2.53 -45.92 -53.47
C HIS A 150 -2.35 -45.70 -55.00
N THR A 151 -1.33 -44.95 -55.40
CA THR A 151 -0.97 -44.72 -56.83
C THR A 151 -0.57 -46.01 -57.52
N GLU A 152 0.25 -46.85 -56.84
CA GLU A 152 0.63 -48.17 -57.37
C GLU A 152 -0.55 -49.12 -57.50
N SER A 153 -1.51 -49.12 -56.55
CA SER A 153 -2.73 -49.88 -56.60
C SER A 153 -3.60 -49.47 -57.77
N ILE A 154 -3.83 -48.17 -58.01
CA ILE A 154 -4.59 -47.65 -59.17
C ILE A 154 -3.90 -48.05 -60.47
N SER A 155 -2.57 -47.92 -60.56
CA SER A 155 -1.80 -48.32 -61.79
C SER A 155 -1.97 -49.83 -62.04
N ALA A 156 -1.90 -50.65 -60.99
CA ALA A 156 -2.08 -52.09 -61.12
C ALA A 156 -3.52 -52.47 -61.53
N GLU A 157 -4.52 -51.78 -60.99
CA GLU A 157 -5.94 -51.94 -61.31
C GLU A 157 -6.17 -51.61 -62.85
N THR A 158 -5.61 -50.49 -63.30
CA THR A 158 -5.73 -50.06 -64.72
C THR A 158 -5.14 -51.12 -65.62
N LYS A 159 -3.92 -51.63 -65.31
CA LYS A 159 -3.24 -52.70 -66.07
C LYS A 159 -4.05 -54.00 -66.07
N LEU A 160 -4.72 -54.32 -64.98
CA LEU A 160 -5.60 -55.47 -64.87
C LEU A 160 -6.82 -55.30 -65.79
N LYS A 161 -7.53 -54.18 -65.72
CA LYS A 161 -8.69 -53.84 -66.52
C LYS A 161 -8.34 -53.85 -68.00
N ASP A 162 -7.12 -53.41 -68.43
CA ASP A 162 -6.65 -53.49 -69.76
C ASP A 162 -6.41 -54.93 -70.23
N ALA A 163 -5.94 -55.83 -69.33
CA ALA A 163 -5.80 -57.26 -69.63
C ALA A 163 -7.14 -57.97 -69.76
N GLU A 164 -8.12 -57.64 -68.91
CA GLU A 164 -9.51 -58.14 -69.00
C GLU A 164 -10.16 -57.70 -70.33
N LYS A 165 -10.01 -56.44 -70.76
CA LYS A 165 -10.48 -55.95 -72.01
C LYS A 165 -9.80 -56.65 -73.25
N GLN A 166 -8.52 -57.01 -73.12
CA GLN A 166 -7.81 -57.76 -74.15
C GLN A 166 -8.31 -59.19 -74.25
N GLU A 167 -8.60 -59.85 -73.10
CA GLU A 167 -9.18 -61.18 -73.02
C GLU A 167 -10.58 -61.19 -73.69
N GLU A 168 -11.46 -60.20 -73.31
CA GLU A 168 -12.83 -60.06 -73.81
C GLU A 168 -12.82 -59.83 -75.33
N LYS A 169 -11.91 -58.98 -75.87
CA LYS A 169 -11.74 -58.78 -77.31
C LYS A 169 -11.27 -60.04 -78.02
N GLN A 170 -10.56 -60.93 -77.41
CA GLN A 170 -10.19 -62.23 -78.01
C GLN A 170 -11.34 -63.19 -77.92
N PHE A 171 -12.13 -63.26 -76.92
CA PHE A 171 -13.33 -64.06 -76.78
C PHE A 171 -14.39 -63.62 -77.83
N SER A 172 -14.62 -62.35 -77.98
CA SER A 172 -15.58 -61.85 -79.03
C SER A 172 -15.13 -62.11 -80.42
N LYS A 173 -13.82 -62.08 -80.69
CA LYS A 173 -13.29 -62.49 -82.01
C LYS A 173 -13.34 -63.98 -82.25
N SER A 174 -13.45 -64.84 -81.27
CA SER A 174 -13.61 -66.29 -81.40
C SER A 174 -15.09 -66.70 -81.43
N GLY A 175 -16.04 -65.88 -80.98
CA GLY A 175 -17.48 -66.10 -81.09
C GLY A 175 -18.07 -65.84 -82.47
N ASP A 176 -17.48 -64.93 -83.29
CA ASP A 176 -17.99 -64.53 -84.60
C ASP A 176 -17.53 -65.45 -85.78
N LEU A 177 -16.85 -66.55 -85.47
CA LEU A 177 -16.33 -67.49 -86.45
C LEU A 177 -16.94 -68.91 -86.36
N ASN A 178 -18.17 -69.03 -85.89
CA ASN A 178 -18.83 -70.32 -85.76
C ASN A 178 -19.92 -70.55 -86.84
N VAL A 179 -19.78 -69.86 -87.99
CA VAL A 179 -20.55 -70.24 -89.15
C VAL A 179 -19.60 -70.18 -90.35
N ASN A 180 -19.09 -71.31 -90.75
CA ASN A 180 -18.62 -71.84 -92.00
C ASN A 180 -17.25 -72.52 -91.97
N LEU A 181 -17.36 -73.83 -92.16
CA LEU A 181 -16.53 -74.75 -92.99
C LEU A 181 -15.09 -75.08 -92.55
N LEU A 182 -14.94 -76.36 -92.09
CA LEU A 182 -14.01 -77.35 -92.53
C LEU A 182 -12.75 -76.84 -93.27
N ARG A 183 -11.64 -76.80 -92.49
CA ARG A 183 -10.37 -77.46 -92.98
C ARG A 183 -9.32 -77.53 -91.82
N HIS A 184 -8.72 -78.66 -91.85
CA HIS A 184 -7.61 -79.04 -90.93
C HIS A 184 -6.43 -78.11 -90.94
N GLU A 185 -5.69 -78.16 -89.81
CA GLU A 185 -4.32 -77.67 -89.60
C GLU A 185 -4.20 -76.18 -89.35
N ASP A 186 -4.37 -75.73 -88.13
CA ASP A 186 -3.53 -74.75 -87.36
C ASP A 186 -4.10 -74.40 -85.98
N ARG A 187 -4.25 -75.41 -85.13
CA ARG A 187 -4.79 -75.21 -83.79
C ARG A 187 -3.73 -74.89 -82.66
N GLN A 188 -2.44 -74.95 -83.00
CA GLN A 188 -1.41 -74.74 -81.98
C GLN A 188 -1.06 -73.27 -81.66
N PRO A 189 -1.02 -72.27 -82.58
CA PRO A 189 -0.60 -70.90 -82.18
C PRO A 189 -1.71 -70.13 -81.43
N ARG A 190 -3.02 -70.42 -81.64
CA ARG A 190 -4.16 -69.73 -81.02
C ARG A 190 -4.31 -70.16 -79.50
N ARG A 191 -4.15 -71.45 -79.17
CA ARG A 191 -4.14 -71.98 -77.82
C ARG A 191 -2.95 -71.46 -77.00
N SER A 192 -1.80 -71.23 -77.61
CA SER A 192 -0.59 -70.68 -76.91
C SER A 192 -0.74 -69.18 -76.63
N SER A 193 -1.43 -68.42 -77.48
CA SER A 193 -1.71 -66.97 -77.20
C SER A 193 -2.78 -66.77 -76.17
N ALA A 194 -3.84 -67.55 -76.08
CA ALA A 194 -4.88 -67.49 -75.04
C ALA A 194 -4.28 -67.87 -73.72
N ARG A 195 -3.48 -68.94 -73.60
CA ARG A 195 -2.78 -69.28 -72.39
C ARG A 195 -1.78 -68.21 -71.93
N LYS A 196 -1.14 -67.45 -72.86
CA LYS A 196 -0.23 -66.34 -72.53
C LYS A 196 -1.00 -65.16 -71.90
N ILE A 197 -2.18 -64.84 -72.45
CA ILE A 197 -3.06 -63.75 -71.95
C ILE A 197 -3.64 -64.13 -70.60
N GLU A 198 -4.09 -65.35 -70.44
CA GLU A 198 -4.61 -65.87 -69.14
C GLU A 198 -3.51 -65.80 -68.05
N LYS A 199 -2.29 -66.32 -68.30
CA LYS A 199 -1.13 -66.17 -67.40
C LYS A 199 -0.77 -64.71 -67.13
N MET A 200 -0.92 -63.83 -68.14
CA MET A 200 -0.63 -62.38 -67.94
C MET A 200 -1.73 -61.74 -67.05
N LYS A 201 -2.99 -62.11 -67.20
CA LYS A 201 -4.12 -61.66 -66.37
C LYS A 201 -3.93 -62.15 -64.95
N GLU A 202 -3.65 -63.46 -64.73
CA GLU A 202 -3.34 -64.02 -63.36
C GLU A 202 -2.20 -63.24 -62.68
N LYS A 203 -1.12 -63.00 -63.42
CA LYS A 203 0.02 -62.20 -62.87
C LYS A 203 -0.36 -60.78 -62.53
N ARG A 204 -1.16 -60.12 -63.39
CA ARG A 204 -1.68 -58.78 -63.06
C ARG A 204 -2.67 -58.74 -61.95
N GLN A 205 -3.55 -59.74 -61.84
CA GLN A 205 -4.46 -59.96 -60.71
C GLN A 205 -3.70 -60.13 -59.41
N ALA A 206 -2.69 -61.01 -59.38
CA ALA A 206 -1.86 -61.21 -58.20
C ALA A 206 -1.13 -59.92 -57.78
N LYS A 207 -0.60 -59.14 -58.75
CA LYS A 207 0.04 -57.85 -58.51
C LYS A 207 -0.93 -56.80 -57.98
N TYR A 208 -2.14 -56.74 -58.53
CA TYR A 208 -3.18 -55.86 -58.06
C TYR A 208 -3.61 -56.24 -56.63
N SER A 209 -3.86 -57.51 -56.33
CA SER A 209 -4.21 -57.99 -54.98
C SER A 209 -3.12 -57.66 -53.94
N GLU A 210 -1.79 -57.86 -54.32
CA GLU A 210 -0.68 -57.48 -53.47
C GLU A 210 -0.61 -55.96 -53.20
N ASN A 211 -0.72 -55.13 -54.26
CA ASN A 211 -0.69 -53.65 -54.11
C ASN A 211 -1.90 -53.12 -53.35
N LYS A 212 -3.07 -53.70 -53.55
CA LYS A 212 -4.31 -53.39 -52.78
C LYS A 212 -4.17 -53.67 -51.32
N LEU A 213 -3.56 -54.82 -50.96
CA LEU A 213 -3.28 -55.19 -49.56
C LEU A 213 -2.28 -54.22 -48.94
N LYS A 214 -1.18 -53.88 -49.65
CA LYS A 214 -0.18 -52.89 -49.18
C LYS A 214 -0.84 -51.51 -48.99
N CYS A 215 -1.69 -51.08 -49.90
CA CYS A 215 -2.45 -49.83 -49.80
C CYS A 215 -3.38 -49.81 -48.59
N THR A 216 -4.10 -50.92 -48.37
CA THR A 216 -5.03 -51.08 -47.21
C THR A 216 -4.27 -51.00 -45.87
N LYS A 217 -3.13 -51.69 -45.78
CA LYS A 217 -2.28 -51.61 -44.58
C LYS A 217 -1.78 -50.19 -44.37
N ALA A 218 -1.20 -49.57 -45.39
CA ALA A 218 -0.69 -48.21 -45.30
C ALA A 218 -1.79 -47.18 -44.97
N ARG A 219 -3.04 -47.42 -45.46
CA ARG A 219 -4.19 -46.59 -45.09
C ARG A 219 -4.54 -46.73 -43.60
N ASN A 220 -4.52 -47.94 -43.08
CA ASN A 220 -4.76 -48.17 -41.64
C ASN A 220 -3.70 -47.52 -40.80
N ASP A 221 -2.43 -47.66 -41.12
CA ASP A 221 -1.29 -47.01 -40.44
C ASP A 221 -1.43 -45.48 -40.47
N TYR A 222 -1.80 -44.92 -41.63
CA TYR A 222 -2.05 -43.48 -41.72
C TYR A 222 -3.22 -43.01 -40.84
N LEU A 223 -4.34 -43.72 -40.83
CA LEU A 223 -5.50 -43.36 -40.00
C LEU A 223 -5.17 -43.45 -38.49
N LEU A 224 -4.46 -44.47 -38.07
CA LEU A 224 -4.03 -44.63 -36.68
C LEU A 224 -3.05 -43.52 -36.25
N ASN A 225 -2.07 -43.24 -37.06
CA ASN A 225 -1.10 -42.15 -36.81
C ASN A 225 -1.79 -40.78 -36.85
N LEU A 226 -2.77 -40.56 -37.73
CA LEU A 226 -3.54 -39.31 -37.76
C LEU A 226 -4.31 -39.11 -36.49
N ALA A 227 -4.99 -40.14 -35.99
CA ALA A 227 -5.72 -40.08 -34.72
C ALA A 227 -4.78 -39.83 -33.54
N ALA A 228 -3.66 -40.54 -33.47
CA ALA A 228 -2.65 -40.39 -32.42
C ALA A 228 -2.03 -38.98 -32.44
N THR A 229 -1.63 -38.49 -33.63
CA THR A 229 -1.06 -37.14 -33.78
C THR A 229 -2.05 -36.05 -33.35
N ASN A 230 -3.31 -36.16 -33.76
CA ASN A 230 -4.35 -35.20 -33.36
C ASN A 230 -4.58 -35.21 -31.84
N ALA A 231 -4.55 -36.38 -31.19
CA ALA A 231 -4.68 -36.48 -29.74
C ALA A 231 -3.49 -35.83 -29.02
N VAL A 232 -2.26 -36.02 -29.48
CA VAL A 232 -1.06 -35.40 -28.90
C VAL A 232 -1.08 -33.89 -29.11
N VAL A 233 -1.45 -33.42 -30.27
CA VAL A 233 -1.61 -31.98 -30.58
C VAL A 233 -2.70 -31.35 -29.68
N ALA A 234 -3.84 -31.99 -29.58
CA ALA A 234 -4.93 -31.50 -28.74
C ALA A 234 -4.53 -31.45 -27.25
N LYS A 235 -3.87 -32.50 -26.73
CA LYS A 235 -3.34 -32.52 -25.37
C LYS A 235 -2.38 -31.36 -25.14
N TYR A 236 -1.43 -31.14 -26.03
CA TYR A 236 -0.46 -30.04 -25.89
C TYR A 236 -1.15 -28.68 -25.83
N TYR A 237 -2.01 -28.35 -26.77
CA TYR A 237 -2.63 -27.01 -26.84
C TYR A 237 -3.69 -26.76 -25.76
N ILE A 238 -4.41 -27.79 -25.33
CA ILE A 238 -5.52 -27.65 -24.36
C ILE A 238 -5.00 -27.76 -22.91
N HIS A 239 -4.00 -28.61 -22.66
CA HIS A 239 -3.52 -28.90 -21.31
C HIS A 239 -2.08 -28.45 -21.09
N ASP A 240 -1.12 -28.99 -21.83
CA ASP A 240 0.30 -28.87 -21.50
C ASP A 240 0.81 -27.41 -21.55
N VAL A 241 0.34 -26.59 -22.51
CA VAL A 241 0.68 -25.16 -22.62
C VAL A 241 0.06 -24.40 -21.46
N SER A 242 -1.19 -24.68 -21.12
CA SER A 242 -1.88 -24.05 -19.98
C SER A 242 -1.16 -24.35 -18.66
N ASP A 243 -0.87 -25.61 -18.42
CA ASP A 243 -0.18 -26.06 -17.20
C ASP A 243 1.23 -25.41 -17.09
N MET A 244 1.92 -25.26 -18.22
CA MET A 244 3.24 -24.60 -18.27
C MET A 244 3.15 -23.10 -17.93
N ILE A 245 2.12 -22.43 -18.40
CA ILE A 245 1.85 -21.02 -18.06
C ILE A 245 1.48 -20.92 -16.58
N ASP A 246 0.60 -21.77 -16.07
CA ASP A 246 0.16 -21.78 -14.69
C ASP A 246 1.32 -22.02 -13.71
N CYS A 247 2.25 -22.90 -14.04
CA CYS A 247 3.47 -23.10 -13.23
C CYS A 247 4.29 -21.83 -13.04
N CYS A 248 4.30 -20.94 -14.04
CA CYS A 248 4.99 -19.65 -13.94
C CYS A 248 4.14 -18.56 -13.27
N ASP A 249 2.80 -18.58 -13.45
CA ASP A 249 1.89 -17.50 -13.10
C ASP A 249 1.33 -17.57 -11.68
N LEU A 250 0.85 -18.72 -11.26
CA LEU A 250 0.16 -18.88 -9.97
C LEU A 250 1.09 -18.56 -8.79
N GLY A 251 2.31 -19.06 -8.81
CA GLY A 251 3.32 -18.78 -7.77
C GLY A 251 3.70 -17.32 -7.70
N TYR A 252 3.87 -16.67 -8.85
CA TYR A 252 4.19 -15.26 -8.97
C TYR A 252 3.12 -14.38 -8.33
N HIS A 253 1.87 -14.50 -8.79
CA HIS A 253 0.76 -13.68 -8.31
C HIS A 253 0.48 -13.87 -6.82
N ALA A 254 0.51 -15.12 -6.34
CA ALA A 254 0.31 -15.42 -4.93
C ALA A 254 1.40 -14.82 -4.04
N SER A 255 2.66 -14.91 -4.45
CA SER A 255 3.79 -14.40 -3.69
C SER A 255 3.84 -12.87 -3.71
N LEU A 256 3.56 -12.25 -4.85
CA LEU A 256 3.47 -10.80 -4.99
C LEU A 256 2.32 -10.24 -4.12
N ALA A 257 1.15 -10.88 -4.14
CA ALA A 257 0.01 -10.49 -3.30
C ALA A 257 0.35 -10.56 -1.80
N ARG A 258 1.08 -11.59 -1.35
CA ARG A 258 1.54 -11.68 0.05
C ARG A 258 2.52 -10.56 0.40
N THR A 259 3.41 -10.20 -0.52
CA THR A 259 4.37 -9.11 -0.32
C THR A 259 3.66 -7.78 -0.16
N PHE A 260 2.67 -7.48 -1.01
CA PHE A 260 1.86 -6.27 -0.88
C PHE A 260 0.98 -6.27 0.38
N ARG A 261 0.47 -7.41 0.82
CA ARG A 261 -0.23 -7.50 2.12
C ARG A 261 0.69 -7.19 3.29
N THR A 262 1.97 -7.59 3.23
CA THR A 262 2.96 -7.21 4.25
C THR A 262 3.19 -5.70 4.27
N TYR A 263 3.31 -5.07 3.10
CA TYR A 263 3.38 -3.62 2.97
C TYR A 263 2.14 -2.94 3.57
N LEU A 264 0.95 -3.32 3.14
CA LEU A 264 -0.32 -2.76 3.63
C LEU A 264 -0.46 -2.91 5.15
N SER A 265 -0.11 -4.08 5.70
CA SER A 265 -0.15 -4.32 7.14
C SER A 265 0.79 -3.38 7.89
N ALA A 266 1.98 -3.10 7.36
CA ALA A 266 2.92 -2.17 7.97
C ALA A 266 2.38 -0.74 7.98
N GLU A 267 1.80 -0.27 6.88
CA GLU A 267 1.19 1.06 6.78
C GLU A 267 -0.02 1.21 7.73
N TYR A 268 -0.90 0.22 7.81
CA TYR A 268 -2.03 0.24 8.75
C TYR A 268 -1.59 0.27 10.22
N ASN A 269 -0.52 -0.45 10.58
CA ASN A 269 0.01 -0.40 11.93
C ASN A 269 0.63 0.95 12.26
N LEU A 270 1.31 1.59 11.29
CA LEU A 270 1.81 2.94 11.43
C LEU A 270 0.67 3.93 11.71
N GLU A 271 -0.40 3.87 10.94
CA GLU A 271 -1.57 4.74 11.09
C GLU A 271 -2.24 4.54 12.47
N THR A 272 -2.41 3.29 12.90
CA THR A 272 -2.95 2.96 14.23
C THR A 272 -2.09 3.52 15.36
N SER A 273 -0.76 3.34 15.27
CA SER A 273 0.18 3.88 16.25
C SER A 273 0.12 5.40 16.34
N ARG A 274 0.00 6.06 15.18
CA ARG A 274 -0.14 7.51 15.09
C ARG A 274 -1.43 8.00 15.75
N HIS A 275 -2.56 7.35 15.46
CA HIS A 275 -3.86 7.68 16.01
C HIS A 275 -3.87 7.56 17.54
N GLU A 276 -3.40 6.44 18.09
CA GLU A 276 -3.25 6.26 19.54
C GLU A 276 -2.40 7.36 20.19
N GLY A 277 -1.34 7.81 19.52
CA GLY A 277 -0.50 8.89 20.02
C GLY A 277 -1.18 10.24 20.03
N LEU A 278 -2.01 10.52 19.02
CA LEU A 278 -2.80 11.76 18.96
C LEU A 278 -3.90 11.78 20.01
N ASP A 279 -4.58 10.66 20.26
CA ASP A 279 -5.61 10.53 21.33
C ASP A 279 -5.03 10.84 22.72
N ILE A 280 -3.80 10.40 22.97
CA ILE A 280 -3.12 10.72 24.25
C ILE A 280 -2.87 12.23 24.39
N ILE A 281 -2.49 12.90 23.30
CA ILE A 281 -2.27 14.34 23.29
C ILE A 281 -3.59 15.09 23.43
N GLU A 282 -4.64 14.68 22.71
CA GLU A 282 -5.98 15.25 22.79
C GLU A 282 -6.51 15.21 24.22
N ASN A 283 -6.45 14.04 24.87
CA ASN A 283 -6.82 13.91 26.28
C ASN A 283 -6.04 14.86 27.20
N ALA A 284 -4.78 15.12 26.93
CA ALA A 284 -3.98 16.03 27.73
C ALA A 284 -4.33 17.50 27.46
N VAL A 285 -4.73 17.84 26.24
CA VAL A 285 -5.21 19.18 25.88
C VAL A 285 -6.55 19.47 26.56
N ASP A 286 -7.47 18.52 26.54
CA ASP A 286 -8.77 18.63 27.24
C ASP A 286 -8.63 18.80 28.77
N ASN A 287 -7.55 18.29 29.33
CA ASN A 287 -7.22 18.39 30.75
C ASN A 287 -6.31 19.60 31.09
N LEU A 288 -6.15 20.57 30.19
CA LEU A 288 -5.49 21.83 30.51
C LEU A 288 -6.32 22.60 31.52
N ASP A 289 -5.84 22.67 32.78
CA ASP A 289 -6.56 23.30 33.90
C ASP A 289 -5.72 24.38 34.58
N SER A 290 -6.06 25.63 34.26
CA SER A 290 -5.42 26.81 34.86
C SER A 290 -5.59 26.91 36.37
N ARG A 291 -6.71 26.40 36.93
CA ARG A 291 -6.97 26.42 38.39
C ARG A 291 -6.07 25.41 39.11
N SER A 292 -5.99 24.20 38.58
CA SER A 292 -5.10 23.16 39.12
C SER A 292 -3.65 23.62 39.05
N ASP A 293 -3.22 24.17 37.93
CA ASP A 293 -1.84 24.67 37.77
C ASP A 293 -1.54 25.84 38.74
N LYS A 294 -2.49 26.74 38.95
CA LYS A 294 -2.38 27.79 39.97
C LYS A 294 -2.19 27.21 41.37
N HIS A 295 -3.00 26.22 41.79
CA HIS A 295 -2.84 25.57 43.09
C HIS A 295 -1.47 24.91 43.24
N LYS A 296 -1.03 24.19 42.22
CA LYS A 296 0.31 23.57 42.20
C LYS A 296 1.43 24.59 42.40
N ILE A 297 1.36 25.75 41.74
CA ILE A 297 2.33 26.82 41.88
C ILE A 297 2.29 27.39 43.29
N MET A 298 1.10 27.63 43.84
CA MET A 298 0.96 28.15 45.22
C MET A 298 1.48 27.16 46.25
N ASP A 299 1.21 25.87 46.08
CA ASP A 299 1.69 24.82 46.99
C ASP A 299 3.21 24.65 46.94
N MET A 300 3.81 24.71 45.72
CA MET A 300 5.27 24.66 45.55
C MET A 300 5.99 25.84 46.21
N HIS A 301 5.33 26.99 46.26
CA HIS A 301 5.86 28.22 46.83
C HIS A 301 5.07 28.67 48.06
N ASN A 302 4.57 27.72 48.85
CA ASN A 302 3.69 27.98 50.00
C ASN A 302 4.26 29.00 50.96
N GLN A 303 5.57 28.99 51.20
CA GLN A 303 6.22 30.00 52.07
C GLN A 303 6.13 31.41 51.52
N VAL A 304 6.07 31.59 50.22
CA VAL A 304 5.97 32.91 49.55
C VAL A 304 4.53 33.39 49.47
N PHE A 305 3.61 32.46 49.22
CA PHE A 305 2.18 32.77 49.06
C PHE A 305 1.37 32.62 50.35
N CYS A 306 1.98 32.22 51.46
CA CYS A 306 1.35 32.20 52.76
C CYS A 306 1.18 33.65 53.26
N PRO A 307 -0.04 34.06 53.68
CA PRO A 307 -0.21 35.40 54.25
C PRO A 307 0.63 35.52 55.51
N PRO A 308 1.23 36.69 55.75
CA PRO A 308 1.98 36.93 56.98
C PRO A 308 1.04 36.79 58.21
N MET A 309 1.64 36.45 59.34
CA MET A 309 0.88 36.39 60.60
C MET A 309 0.25 37.77 60.86
N ARG A 310 -0.95 37.74 61.45
CA ARG A 310 -1.63 38.96 61.87
C ARG A 310 -0.71 39.75 62.78
N PHE A 311 -0.64 41.07 62.52
CA PHE A 311 0.00 41.96 63.47
C PHE A 311 -0.87 42.02 64.72
N GLU A 312 -0.26 41.81 65.85
CA GLU A 312 -0.92 41.86 67.17
C GLU A 312 -0.54 43.17 67.89
N TYR A 313 -1.49 43.68 68.67
CA TYR A 313 -1.21 44.81 69.50
C TYR A 313 -0.27 44.35 70.67
N LEU A 314 0.82 45.04 70.85
CA LEU A 314 1.78 44.79 71.95
C LEU A 314 1.55 45.83 73.00
N PRO A 315 0.74 45.50 74.09
CA PRO A 315 0.40 46.43 75.13
C PRO A 315 1.58 46.70 76.03
N HIS A 316 1.68 47.92 76.48
CA HIS A 316 2.52 48.26 77.66
C HIS A 316 1.80 47.88 78.94
N MET A 317 2.56 47.88 80.07
CA MET A 317 1.99 47.52 81.36
C MET A 317 0.93 48.55 81.79
N GLY A 318 -0.32 48.11 81.90
CA GLY A 318 -1.46 48.93 82.27
C GLY A 318 -2.37 49.39 81.10
N ASP A 319 -2.02 49.01 79.83
CA ASP A 319 -2.87 49.32 78.68
C ASP A 319 -4.10 48.43 78.63
N GLU A 320 -5.23 49.02 78.25
CA GLU A 320 -6.46 48.26 77.94
C GLU A 320 -6.32 47.65 76.54
N VAL A 321 -6.44 46.35 76.48
CA VAL A 321 -6.30 45.60 75.21
C VAL A 321 -7.58 45.73 74.34
N CYS A 322 -7.45 46.13 73.14
CA CYS A 322 -8.52 46.21 72.11
C CYS A 322 -9.59 47.27 72.35
N GLN A 323 -9.39 48.29 73.18
CA GLN A 323 -10.29 49.39 73.36
C GLN A 323 -9.64 50.73 72.98
N VAL A 324 -10.38 51.54 72.18
CA VAL A 324 -9.98 52.93 71.89
C VAL A 324 -10.55 53.84 72.93
N SER A 325 -9.70 54.59 73.64
CA SER A 325 -10.14 55.51 74.62
C SER A 325 -10.86 56.72 74.00
N ALA A 326 -12.10 56.99 74.46
CA ALA A 326 -12.94 58.11 73.95
C ALA A 326 -13.13 59.19 75.01
N GLN A 327 -12.23 59.30 76.02
CA GLN A 327 -12.32 60.30 77.03
C GLN A 327 -12.04 61.74 76.54
N GLN A 328 -12.65 62.74 77.19
CA GLN A 328 -12.29 64.15 76.95
C GLN A 328 -10.85 64.37 77.44
N PRO A 329 -9.96 64.99 76.78
CA PRO A 329 -10.05 65.82 75.54
C PRO A 329 -9.74 65.04 74.23
N VAL A 330 -9.47 63.69 74.25
CA VAL A 330 -9.07 62.89 73.14
C VAL A 330 -10.25 62.67 72.11
N GLN A 331 -11.47 62.93 72.56
CA GLN A 331 -12.67 62.73 71.72
C GLN A 331 -12.67 63.57 70.42
N THR A 332 -12.16 64.82 70.53
CA THR A 332 -12.06 65.71 69.35
C THR A 332 -11.13 65.18 68.33
N ASP A 333 -9.99 64.64 68.76
CA ASP A 333 -8.99 64.01 67.87
C ASP A 333 -9.51 62.73 67.20
N LEU A 334 -10.27 61.94 67.94
CA LEU A 334 -10.95 60.75 67.44
C LEU A 334 -12.00 61.12 66.40
N LEU A 335 -12.77 62.17 66.60
CA LEU A 335 -13.74 62.65 65.61
C LEU A 335 -13.07 63.16 64.38
N MET A 336 -11.99 63.94 64.49
CA MET A 336 -11.19 64.34 63.29
C MET A 336 -10.64 63.13 62.57
N ARG A 337 -10.11 62.17 63.30
CA ARG A 337 -9.60 60.90 62.71
C ARG A 337 -10.69 60.09 62.04
N TYR A 338 -11.85 60.00 62.64
CA TYR A 338 -13.02 59.34 62.08
C TYR A 338 -13.43 59.99 60.75
N HIS A 339 -13.53 61.33 60.67
CA HIS A 339 -13.84 62.02 59.39
C HIS A 339 -12.75 61.80 58.33
N GLN A 340 -11.46 61.80 58.72
CA GLN A 340 -10.38 61.47 57.82
C GLN A 340 -10.50 60.08 57.25
N LEU A 341 -10.78 59.08 58.13
CA LEU A 341 -10.96 57.71 57.75
C LEU A 341 -12.21 57.54 56.87
N GLN A 342 -13.31 58.23 57.19
CA GLN A 342 -14.55 58.21 56.40
C GLN A 342 -14.31 58.78 55.00
N SER A 343 -13.61 59.92 54.87
CA SER A 343 -13.21 60.48 53.59
C SER A 343 -12.33 59.53 52.77
N ARG A 344 -11.32 58.96 53.44
CA ARG A 344 -10.45 57.98 52.81
C ARG A 344 -11.20 56.73 52.34
N LEU A 345 -12.16 56.24 53.17
CA LEU A 345 -12.99 55.10 52.79
C LEU A 345 -13.87 55.43 51.57
N ALA A 346 -14.43 56.65 51.46
CA ALA A 346 -15.17 57.06 50.29
C ALA A 346 -14.31 57.07 49.03
N THR A 347 -13.08 57.64 49.10
CA THR A 347 -12.11 57.60 48.02
C THR A 347 -11.75 56.17 47.63
N LEU A 348 -11.44 55.32 48.60
CA LEU A 348 -11.08 53.89 48.36
C LEU A 348 -12.25 53.11 47.75
N LYS A 349 -13.51 53.44 48.10
CA LYS A 349 -14.68 52.80 47.44
C LYS A 349 -14.76 53.16 45.96
N ILE A 350 -14.50 54.41 45.58
CA ILE A 350 -14.47 54.85 44.17
C ILE A 350 -13.35 54.18 43.42
N GLU A 351 -12.14 54.20 43.99
CA GLU A 351 -10.98 53.53 43.40
C GLU A 351 -11.20 52.01 43.21
N ASN A 352 -11.82 51.36 44.19
CA ASN A 352 -12.15 49.93 44.11
C ASN A 352 -13.18 49.64 43.01
N GLU A 353 -14.20 50.50 42.85
CA GLU A 353 -15.18 50.36 41.78
C GLU A 353 -14.56 50.53 40.41
N GLU A 354 -13.61 51.45 40.22
CA GLU A 354 -12.87 51.61 38.98
C GLU A 354 -11.99 50.38 38.68
N VAL A 355 -11.26 49.89 39.71
CA VAL A 355 -10.48 48.65 39.58
C VAL A 355 -11.36 47.47 39.22
N ARG A 356 -12.56 47.36 39.82
CA ARG A 356 -13.53 46.29 39.55
C ARG A 356 -14.02 46.34 38.09
N LYS A 357 -14.44 47.51 37.62
CA LYS A 357 -14.86 47.70 36.23
C LYS A 357 -13.76 47.32 35.24
N THR A 358 -12.54 47.68 35.57
CA THR A 358 -11.37 47.36 34.77
C THR A 358 -11.06 45.84 34.78
N LEU A 359 -11.23 45.21 35.97
CA LEU A 359 -11.09 43.74 36.08
C LEU A 359 -12.17 43.04 35.25
N ASP A 360 -13.42 43.46 35.35
CA ASP A 360 -14.54 42.85 34.60
C ASP A 360 -14.32 43.01 33.07
N ALA A 361 -13.83 44.17 32.60
CA ALA A 361 -13.49 44.40 31.20
C ALA A 361 -12.32 43.47 30.75
N THR A 362 -11.32 43.28 31.60
CA THR A 362 -10.21 42.32 31.33
C THR A 362 -10.71 40.89 31.27
N MET A 363 -11.55 40.50 32.20
CA MET A 363 -12.14 39.16 32.22
C MET A 363 -12.99 38.95 30.94
N GLN A 364 -13.73 39.95 30.48
CA GLN A 364 -14.46 39.87 29.21
C GLN A 364 -13.50 39.68 28.03
N THR A 365 -12.42 40.48 27.95
CA THR A 365 -11.42 40.35 26.89
C THR A 365 -10.76 38.95 26.91
N LEU A 366 -10.46 38.41 28.08
CA LEU A 366 -9.94 37.03 28.22
C LEU A 366 -10.96 35.99 27.77
N GLN A 367 -12.24 36.21 28.11
CA GLN A 367 -13.33 35.34 27.67
C GLN A 367 -13.47 35.34 26.14
N ASP A 368 -13.39 36.53 25.53
CA ASP A 368 -13.44 36.68 24.07
C ASP A 368 -12.24 35.99 23.39
N MET A 369 -11.05 35.96 24.03
CA MET A 369 -9.89 35.19 23.55
C MET A 369 -10.11 33.68 23.61
N LEU A 370 -10.86 33.19 24.60
CA LEU A 370 -11.18 31.76 24.77
C LEU A 370 -12.28 31.28 23.78
N THR A 371 -13.06 32.20 23.22
CA THR A 371 -14.10 31.88 22.23
C THR A 371 -13.59 31.88 20.77
N VAL A 372 -12.27 32.07 20.55
CA VAL A 372 -11.68 31.93 19.23
C VAL A 372 -11.81 30.47 18.83
N GLU A 373 -12.58 30.21 17.77
CA GLU A 373 -12.78 28.88 17.21
C GLU A 373 -11.44 28.23 16.80
N ASP A 374 -11.34 26.92 16.99
CA ASP A 374 -10.22 26.14 16.53
C ASP A 374 -10.09 26.24 15.01
N PHE A 375 -8.87 26.32 14.51
CA PHE A 375 -8.63 26.36 13.08
C PHE A 375 -8.89 24.98 12.49
N ASP A 376 -9.98 24.82 11.73
CA ASP A 376 -10.25 23.60 10.98
C ASP A 376 -9.30 23.49 9.78
N VAL A 377 -8.44 22.49 9.83
CA VAL A 377 -7.45 22.17 8.77
C VAL A 377 -7.96 21.12 7.79
N SER A 378 -9.19 20.60 7.97
CA SER A 378 -9.73 19.51 7.14
C SER A 378 -9.76 19.88 5.65
N ASP A 379 -10.03 21.13 5.31
CA ASP A 379 -10.00 21.63 3.95
C ASP A 379 -8.60 21.62 3.32
N ALA A 380 -7.55 21.76 4.12
CA ALA A 380 -6.17 21.72 3.63
C ALA A 380 -5.77 20.34 3.08
N PHE A 381 -6.42 19.26 3.55
CA PHE A 381 -6.17 17.88 3.15
C PHE A 381 -7.15 17.35 2.09
N GLN A 382 -8.16 18.14 1.67
CA GLN A 382 -9.10 17.73 0.63
C GLN A 382 -8.46 17.66 -0.77
N HIS A 383 -7.30 18.29 -0.98
CA HIS A 383 -6.57 18.30 -2.24
C HIS A 383 -5.99 16.93 -2.64
N SER A 384 -5.98 15.97 -1.74
CA SER A 384 -5.51 14.60 -2.06
C SER A 384 -6.56 13.72 -2.75
N ARG A 385 -7.80 14.20 -2.95
CA ARG A 385 -8.87 13.45 -3.62
C ARG A 385 -9.00 13.71 -5.12
N SER A 386 -8.35 14.73 -5.67
CA SER A 386 -8.34 14.99 -7.11
C SER A 386 -6.90 15.00 -7.62
N THR A 387 -6.56 13.99 -8.39
CA THR A 387 -5.30 13.84 -9.12
C THR A 387 -5.22 14.77 -10.32
N GLU A 388 -5.50 16.06 -10.18
CA GLU A 388 -5.17 17.01 -11.25
C GLU A 388 -4.93 18.42 -10.67
N SER A 389 -3.77 18.95 -11.02
CA SER A 389 -3.36 20.37 -10.92
C SER A 389 -2.76 20.85 -9.61
N ILE A 390 -1.46 20.63 -9.49
CA ILE A 390 -0.57 21.51 -8.70
C ILE A 390 -0.56 22.88 -9.39
N LYS A 391 -1.38 23.82 -8.94
CA LYS A 391 -1.23 25.25 -9.25
C LYS A 391 -1.39 26.09 -7.99
N SER A 392 -0.25 26.64 -7.56
CA SER A 392 -0.03 27.86 -6.76
C SER A 392 -0.83 28.05 -5.46
N VAL A 393 -0.25 27.54 -4.37
CA VAL A 393 -0.54 28.00 -2.99
C VAL A 393 0.23 29.30 -2.72
N ALA A 394 -0.21 30.42 -3.29
CA ALA A 394 0.42 31.72 -3.03
C ALA A 394 -0.51 32.74 -2.35
N SER A 395 -1.81 32.46 -2.18
CA SER A 395 -2.76 33.45 -1.67
C SER A 395 -3.17 33.28 -0.19
N GLU A 396 -2.97 32.12 0.43
CA GLU A 396 -3.39 31.88 1.83
C GLU A 396 -2.41 32.42 2.89
N SER A 397 -1.18 32.67 2.52
CA SER A 397 -0.17 33.24 3.44
C SER A 397 -0.47 34.67 3.90
N TYR A 398 -1.36 35.41 3.23
CA TYR A 398 -1.66 36.81 3.57
C TYR A 398 -2.71 36.93 4.68
N MET A 399 -3.74 36.08 4.69
CA MET A 399 -4.80 36.11 5.71
C MET A 399 -4.32 35.61 7.08
N THR A 400 -3.45 34.61 7.12
CA THR A 400 -2.81 34.12 8.36
C THR A 400 -1.92 35.18 9.00
N LYS A 401 -1.18 35.98 8.21
CA LYS A 401 -0.33 37.07 8.72
C LYS A 401 -1.13 38.23 9.32
N LEU A 402 -2.31 38.56 8.77
CA LEU A 402 -3.20 39.60 9.31
C LEU A 402 -3.82 39.16 10.66
N ASN A 403 -4.22 37.93 10.80
CA ASN A 403 -4.76 37.39 12.07
C ASN A 403 -3.71 37.33 13.16
N VAL A 404 -2.46 36.96 12.84
CA VAL A 404 -1.33 36.95 13.80
C VAL A 404 -0.95 38.35 14.24
N ALA A 405 -0.98 39.35 13.35
CA ALA A 405 -0.70 40.75 13.70
C ALA A 405 -1.77 41.30 14.64
N LYS A 406 -3.06 41.03 14.38
CA LYS A 406 -4.17 41.44 15.24
C LYS A 406 -4.16 40.74 16.60
N ARG A 407 -3.81 39.47 16.66
CA ARG A 407 -3.59 38.72 17.92
C ARG A 407 -2.45 39.32 18.76
N ARG A 408 -1.33 39.71 18.13
CA ARG A 408 -0.19 40.33 18.82
C ARG A 408 -0.54 41.71 19.40
N SER A 409 -1.33 42.52 18.68
CA SER A 409 -1.78 43.82 19.17
C SER A 409 -2.68 43.65 20.41
N ASN A 410 -3.70 42.78 20.35
CA ASN A 410 -4.59 42.48 21.46
C ASN A 410 -3.84 41.88 22.65
N GLN A 411 -2.85 41.02 22.41
CA GLN A 411 -2.04 40.43 23.47
C GLN A 411 -1.21 41.50 24.19
N GLN A 412 -0.61 42.41 23.47
CA GLN A 412 0.21 43.48 24.04
C GLN A 412 -0.61 44.47 24.84
N GLU A 413 -1.84 44.81 24.42
CA GLU A 413 -2.78 45.59 25.18
C GLU A 413 -3.24 44.87 26.47
N THR A 414 -3.54 43.59 26.37
CA THR A 414 -3.96 42.76 27.53
C THR A 414 -2.80 42.62 28.53
N GLU A 415 -1.58 42.43 28.10
CA GLU A 415 -0.40 42.38 28.96
C GLU A 415 -0.14 43.70 29.66
N THR A 416 -0.18 44.80 28.93
CA THR A 416 -0.02 46.15 29.49
C THR A 416 -1.07 46.45 30.53
N PHE A 417 -2.32 46.03 30.28
CA PHE A 417 -3.43 46.18 31.17
C PHE A 417 -3.30 45.32 32.45
N TYR A 418 -2.92 44.04 32.30
CA TYR A 418 -2.70 43.11 33.37
C TYR A 418 -1.61 43.59 34.34
N PHE A 419 -0.52 44.15 33.84
CA PHE A 419 0.55 44.76 34.65
C PHE A 419 0.09 46.03 35.36
N SER A 420 -0.76 46.86 34.74
CA SER A 420 -1.31 48.06 35.42
C SER A 420 -2.24 47.71 36.59
N VAL A 421 -3.10 46.69 36.41
CA VAL A 421 -4.02 46.25 37.47
C VAL A 421 -3.27 45.49 38.60
N SER A 422 -2.21 44.74 38.28
CA SER A 422 -1.39 44.06 39.30
C SER A 422 -0.67 45.01 40.24
N LEU A 423 -0.27 46.19 39.74
CA LEU A 423 0.38 47.22 40.56
C LEU A 423 -0.61 47.96 41.51
N CYS A 424 -1.92 47.93 41.22
CA CYS A 424 -2.96 48.57 42.07
C CYS A 424 -3.50 47.64 43.21
N ARG A 425 -3.05 46.41 43.34
CA ARG A 425 -3.50 45.46 44.33
C ARG A 425 -3.24 45.79 45.81
N PRO A 426 -2.34 46.70 46.21
CA PRO A 426 -2.20 47.10 47.65
C PRO A 426 -3.47 47.69 48.27
N VAL A 427 -4.41 48.16 47.41
CA VAL A 427 -5.59 48.90 47.90
C VAL A 427 -6.72 47.99 48.43
N CYS A 428 -6.85 46.76 47.91
CA CYS A 428 -7.90 45.82 48.38
C CYS A 428 -7.68 45.24 49.78
N PHE A 429 -6.45 45.23 50.28
CA PHE A 429 -6.13 44.67 51.59
C PHE A 429 -6.57 45.58 52.74
N LEU A 430 -6.74 46.89 52.50
CA LEU A 430 -7.18 47.86 53.51
C LEU A 430 -8.70 47.86 53.80
N MET A 431 -9.49 47.18 52.92
CA MET A 431 -10.95 47.12 53.06
C MET A 431 -11.46 46.09 54.07
N THR A 432 -10.65 45.09 54.41
CA THR A 432 -11.03 44.06 55.41
C THR A 432 -10.86 44.53 56.88
N VAL A 433 -10.14 45.63 57.06
CA VAL A 433 -9.88 46.19 58.41
C VAL A 433 -10.98 47.17 58.86
N GLY A 434 -11.87 47.57 57.98
CA GLY A 434 -12.95 48.55 58.25
C GLY A 434 -14.29 47.96 58.71
N SER A 435 -14.36 46.61 58.97
CA SER A 435 -15.57 45.91 59.41
C SER A 435 -15.49 45.35 60.85
N LEU A 436 -14.67 45.93 61.70
CA LEU A 436 -14.60 45.66 63.11
C LEU A 436 -15.00 46.88 63.95
#